data_11804584ec332b9e8901c1aad8a53205
#
_entry.id   11804584ec332b9e8901c1aad8a53205
#
_cell.length_a   1.000
_cell.length_b   1.000
_cell.length_c   1.000
_cell.angle_alpha   90.00
_cell.angle_beta   90.00
_cell.angle_gamma   90.00
#
_symmetry.space_group_name_H-M   'P 1'
#
loop_
_entity.id
_entity.type
_entity.pdbx_description
1 polymer ?
#
loop_
_entity_poly.entity_id
_entity_poly.type
_entity_poly.pdbx_seq_one_letter_code
_entity_poly.pdbx_strand_id
1 'polypeptide(L)'
;MPTAKQAVDLRYAMSLPPAEAIAYFESKGYAVGFHWYDIEAQAHAKAFTVAGVLKLDILHDIRQALNEALEKGETYADFERRLIPILEQKGWLGKGLVADMDTGELHGKRLTPRRLDTIFQTNLQSSYMAGRYKQQMATVEERPYWERVGIMDNRIRPSHAALNGFIARYDDPIWQTIYPPDGYRCRCRVRTRSAEDVERLGLMVQSSEGRLVDVEQEYGVPGETRTVTGFKNPKDGQVYTPDPGFGFNPGQVSYQPELDKYPPTAASQYITGSLTGADFRLGYQEAVNATQPNPAQRYPIAARPQSSAPNTEAFYVDAPTIKALAQQDITQADYLFVQQIIESPQKMRLGEDGVQYYATQHEKRWWVVEVKDNQLQRVTTQTDF
;
A
#
# COMPACT_ATOMS: atom_id res chain seq x y z
N MET A 1 -29.50 6.47 7.55
CA MET A 1 -28.92 7.80 7.27
C MET A 1 -27.64 7.94 8.07
N PRO A 2 -26.52 8.41 7.51
CA PRO A 2 -25.36 8.77 8.31
C PRO A 2 -25.78 9.89 9.25
N THR A 3 -25.47 9.73 10.54
CA THR A 3 -25.75 10.77 11.52
C THR A 3 -24.92 12.01 11.19
N ALA A 4 -25.37 13.21 11.58
CA ALA A 4 -24.63 14.46 11.38
C ALA A 4 -23.17 14.40 11.89
N LYS A 5 -22.90 13.53 12.90
CA LYS A 5 -21.54 13.23 13.40
C LYS A 5 -20.66 12.50 12.37
N GLN A 6 -21.20 11.59 11.54
CA GLN A 6 -20.42 10.90 10.50
C GLN A 6 -19.98 11.87 9.40
N ALA A 7 -20.85 12.82 9.03
CA ALA A 7 -20.51 13.87 8.08
C ALA A 7 -19.38 14.80 8.58
N VAL A 8 -19.30 15.06 9.89
CA VAL A 8 -18.24 15.87 10.50
C VAL A 8 -16.87 15.16 10.43
N ASP A 9 -16.85 13.84 10.63
CA ASP A 9 -15.60 13.06 10.59
C ASP A 9 -14.98 13.05 9.19
N LEU A 10 -15.80 13.00 8.15
CA LEU A 10 -15.34 13.08 6.76
C LEU A 10 -14.88 14.50 6.40
N ARG A 11 -15.62 15.54 6.79
CA ARG A 11 -15.22 16.93 6.58
C ARG A 11 -13.85 17.23 7.15
N TYR A 12 -13.49 16.58 8.25
CA TYR A 12 -12.18 16.74 8.85
C TYR A 12 -11.04 16.10 8.03
N ALA A 13 -11.25 14.91 7.51
CA ALA A 13 -10.33 14.27 6.57
C ALA A 13 -10.18 15.13 5.29
N MET A 14 -11.29 15.70 4.81
CA MET A 14 -11.39 16.50 3.59
C MET A 14 -10.89 17.95 3.72
N SER A 15 -10.38 18.38 4.87
CA SER A 15 -9.78 19.72 5.05
C SER A 15 -8.37 19.87 4.46
N LEU A 16 -7.89 18.85 3.73
CA LEU A 16 -6.58 18.82 3.07
C LEU A 16 -6.74 19.04 1.56
N PRO A 17 -5.69 19.50 0.87
CA PRO A 17 -5.68 19.49 -0.57
C PRO A 17 -5.97 18.06 -1.07
N PRO A 18 -7.09 17.80 -1.75
CA PRO A 18 -7.47 16.45 -2.14
C PRO A 18 -6.54 15.87 -3.22
N ALA A 19 -5.79 16.71 -3.93
CA ALA A 19 -4.95 16.31 -5.05
C ALA A 19 -3.95 15.18 -4.69
N GLU A 20 -3.25 15.31 -3.57
CA GLU A 20 -2.28 14.29 -3.15
C GLU A 20 -2.95 12.99 -2.70
N ALA A 21 -4.13 13.07 -2.08
CA ALA A 21 -4.89 11.89 -1.68
C ALA A 21 -5.46 11.16 -2.90
N ILE A 22 -5.95 11.90 -3.89
CA ILE A 22 -6.43 11.38 -5.18
C ILE A 22 -5.28 10.70 -5.90
N ALA A 23 -4.15 11.39 -6.08
CA ALA A 23 -2.97 10.86 -6.74
C ALA A 23 -2.47 9.56 -6.08
N TYR A 24 -2.45 9.51 -4.74
CA TYR A 24 -2.12 8.27 -4.02
C TYR A 24 -3.10 7.14 -4.33
N PHE A 25 -4.40 7.41 -4.29
CA PHE A 25 -5.40 6.37 -4.55
C PHE A 25 -5.38 5.88 -6.00
N GLU A 26 -5.19 6.78 -6.94
CA GLU A 26 -5.06 6.48 -8.36
C GLU A 26 -3.80 5.70 -8.69
N SER A 27 -2.72 5.88 -7.92
CA SER A 27 -1.46 5.15 -8.12
C SER A 27 -1.60 3.65 -7.83
N LYS A 28 -2.63 3.23 -7.10
CA LYS A 28 -2.83 1.82 -6.75
C LYS A 28 -3.26 0.98 -7.95
N GLY A 29 -2.58 -0.15 -8.15
CA GLY A 29 -3.07 -1.24 -8.99
C GLY A 29 -4.07 -2.14 -8.25
N TYR A 30 -4.27 -3.33 -8.74
CA TYR A 30 -5.22 -4.30 -8.17
C TYR A 30 -4.50 -5.51 -7.60
N ALA A 31 -5.02 -6.03 -6.47
CA ALA A 31 -4.69 -7.35 -5.98
C ALA A 31 -5.98 -8.07 -5.59
N VAL A 32 -6.02 -9.37 -5.80
CA VAL A 32 -7.17 -10.23 -5.52
C VAL A 32 -6.82 -11.15 -4.37
N GLY A 33 -7.62 -11.13 -3.30
CA GLY A 33 -7.45 -11.99 -2.14
C GLY A 33 -8.81 -12.37 -1.56
N PHE A 34 -8.95 -13.62 -1.08
CA PHE A 34 -10.18 -14.09 -0.47
C PHE A 34 -10.31 -13.58 0.97
N HIS A 35 -9.20 -13.63 1.72
CA HIS A 35 -9.12 -13.09 3.07
C HIS A 35 -8.37 -11.75 3.06
N TRP A 36 -8.56 -10.96 4.13
CA TRP A 36 -7.85 -9.70 4.28
C TRP A 36 -6.33 -9.89 4.50
N TYR A 37 -5.94 -11.04 4.99
CA TYR A 37 -4.55 -11.40 5.29
C TYR A 37 -3.84 -12.09 4.12
N ASP A 38 -4.53 -12.40 3.02
CA ASP A 38 -3.91 -12.93 1.79
C ASP A 38 -3.00 -11.90 1.13
N ILE A 39 -3.26 -10.61 1.37
CA ILE A 39 -2.43 -9.50 0.91
C ILE A 39 -1.68 -8.91 2.10
N GLU A 40 -0.37 -8.90 2.02
CA GLU A 40 0.48 -8.33 3.08
C GLU A 40 0.17 -6.86 3.34
N ALA A 41 0.28 -6.45 4.63
CA ALA A 41 -0.13 -5.12 5.07
C ALA A 41 0.49 -3.99 4.23
N GLN A 42 1.80 -4.06 3.99
CA GLN A 42 2.55 -3.05 3.24
C GLN A 42 2.17 -2.99 1.76
N ALA A 43 1.75 -4.12 1.18
CA ALA A 43 1.31 -4.18 -0.22
C ALA A 43 0.04 -3.35 -0.47
N HIS A 44 -0.79 -3.13 0.55
CA HIS A 44 -1.96 -2.25 0.45
C HIS A 44 -1.60 -0.78 0.14
N ALA A 45 -0.34 -0.37 0.29
CA ALA A 45 0.09 0.96 -0.14
C ALA A 45 -0.03 1.14 -1.67
N LYS A 46 0.18 0.08 -2.46
CA LYS A 46 0.13 0.12 -3.93
C LYS A 46 -0.89 -0.84 -4.55
N ALA A 47 -1.48 -1.75 -3.79
CA ALA A 47 -2.49 -2.70 -4.26
C ALA A 47 -3.86 -2.41 -3.66
N PHE A 48 -4.84 -2.13 -4.51
CA PHE A 48 -6.24 -2.04 -4.09
C PHE A 48 -6.86 -3.44 -4.07
N THR A 49 -7.41 -3.81 -2.92
CA THR A 49 -8.08 -5.08 -2.73
C THR A 49 -9.30 -4.93 -1.83
N VAL A 50 -10.26 -5.83 -1.99
CA VAL A 50 -11.39 -6.00 -1.07
C VAL A 50 -11.52 -7.49 -0.79
N ALA A 51 -11.26 -7.91 0.43
CA ALA A 51 -11.28 -9.31 0.84
C ALA A 51 -12.57 -10.04 0.36
N GLY A 52 -12.43 -11.22 -0.26
CA GLY A 52 -13.54 -11.98 -0.82
C GLY A 52 -14.18 -11.39 -2.07
N VAL A 53 -13.60 -10.37 -2.69
CA VAL A 53 -13.98 -9.88 -4.02
C VAL A 53 -12.94 -10.38 -5.01
N LEU A 54 -13.18 -11.55 -5.59
CA LEU A 54 -12.29 -12.22 -6.55
C LEU A 54 -12.52 -11.77 -7.99
N LYS A 55 -13.65 -11.12 -8.28
CA LYS A 55 -13.95 -10.62 -9.64
C LYS A 55 -13.39 -9.23 -9.82
N LEU A 56 -12.50 -9.06 -10.79
CA LEU A 56 -11.85 -7.78 -11.08
C LEU A 56 -12.85 -6.68 -11.48
N ASP A 57 -13.94 -7.02 -12.17
CA ASP A 57 -14.96 -6.05 -12.56
C ASP A 57 -15.68 -5.44 -11.34
N ILE A 58 -15.96 -6.25 -10.30
CA ILE A 58 -16.54 -5.76 -9.03
C ILE A 58 -15.51 -4.93 -8.26
N LEU A 59 -14.26 -5.40 -8.22
CA LEU A 59 -13.18 -4.66 -7.57
C LEU A 59 -12.94 -3.30 -8.25
N HIS A 60 -13.03 -3.28 -9.58
CA HIS A 60 -12.95 -2.06 -10.38
C HIS A 60 -14.09 -1.08 -10.07
N ASP A 61 -15.34 -1.56 -10.04
CA ASP A 61 -16.51 -0.72 -9.72
C ASP A 61 -16.38 -0.06 -8.34
N ILE A 62 -15.95 -0.84 -7.33
CA ILE A 62 -15.74 -0.31 -5.98
C ILE A 62 -14.63 0.74 -5.98
N ARG A 63 -13.50 0.46 -6.66
CA ARG A 63 -12.38 1.39 -6.76
C ARG A 63 -12.78 2.68 -7.46
N GLN A 64 -13.48 2.59 -8.59
CA GLN A 64 -13.96 3.78 -9.31
C GLN A 64 -14.90 4.61 -8.44
N ALA A 65 -15.83 3.98 -7.74
CA ALA A 65 -16.75 4.68 -6.85
C ALA A 65 -16.02 5.39 -5.69
N LEU A 66 -14.93 4.81 -5.17
CA LEU A 66 -14.09 5.43 -4.15
C LEU A 66 -13.29 6.62 -4.72
N ASN A 67 -12.74 6.48 -5.92
CA ASN A 67 -12.00 7.57 -6.58
C ASN A 67 -12.90 8.79 -6.80
N GLU A 68 -14.10 8.57 -7.34
CA GLU A 68 -15.08 9.64 -7.51
C GLU A 68 -15.49 10.29 -6.18
N ALA A 69 -15.59 9.50 -5.11
CA ALA A 69 -15.88 10.03 -3.79
C ALA A 69 -14.74 10.91 -3.24
N LEU A 70 -13.49 10.55 -3.51
CA LEU A 70 -12.32 11.37 -3.18
C LEU A 70 -12.30 12.68 -3.98
N GLU A 71 -12.50 12.60 -5.30
CA GLU A 71 -12.47 13.76 -6.22
C GLU A 71 -13.57 14.77 -5.90
N LYS A 72 -14.78 14.27 -5.64
CA LYS A 72 -15.98 15.10 -5.42
C LYS A 72 -16.21 15.47 -3.96
N GLY A 73 -15.43 14.92 -3.04
CA GLY A 73 -15.65 15.10 -1.61
C GLY A 73 -16.99 14.49 -1.13
N GLU A 74 -17.39 13.36 -1.69
CA GLU A 74 -18.67 12.74 -1.39
C GLU A 74 -18.75 12.14 0.01
N THR A 75 -19.97 12.11 0.57
CA THR A 75 -20.23 11.38 1.80
C THR A 75 -20.38 9.88 1.54
N TYR A 76 -20.31 9.07 2.62
CA TYR A 76 -20.62 7.64 2.52
C TYR A 76 -22.00 7.38 1.91
N ALA A 77 -23.00 8.20 2.23
CA ALA A 77 -24.35 8.06 1.69
C ALA A 77 -24.41 8.28 0.16
N ASP A 78 -23.59 9.20 -0.37
CA ASP A 78 -23.51 9.45 -1.81
C ASP A 78 -22.81 8.30 -2.53
N PHE A 79 -21.69 7.83 -1.97
CA PHE A 79 -20.98 6.65 -2.42
C PHE A 79 -21.87 5.40 -2.43
N GLU A 80 -22.57 5.13 -1.32
CA GLU A 80 -23.48 3.99 -1.18
C GLU A 80 -24.61 4.04 -2.21
N ARG A 81 -25.25 5.19 -2.37
CA ARG A 81 -26.35 5.40 -3.33
C ARG A 81 -25.93 5.12 -4.76
N ARG A 82 -24.71 5.44 -5.12
CA ARG A 82 -24.18 5.22 -6.47
C ARG A 82 -23.76 3.78 -6.69
N LEU A 83 -23.09 3.17 -5.72
CA LEU A 83 -22.50 1.83 -5.88
C LEU A 83 -23.53 0.69 -5.71
N ILE A 84 -24.50 0.84 -4.82
CA ILE A 84 -25.49 -0.22 -4.52
C ILE A 84 -26.20 -0.73 -5.78
N PRO A 85 -26.76 0.09 -6.67
CA PRO A 85 -27.45 -0.41 -7.87
C PRO A 85 -26.54 -1.23 -8.78
N ILE A 86 -25.25 -0.88 -8.90
CA ILE A 86 -24.27 -1.60 -9.70
C ILE A 86 -24.01 -2.99 -9.10
N LEU A 87 -23.83 -3.06 -7.79
CA LEU A 87 -23.59 -4.30 -7.07
C LEU A 87 -24.83 -5.21 -7.06
N GLU A 88 -26.04 -4.64 -6.98
CA GLU A 88 -27.32 -5.37 -7.08
C GLU A 88 -27.46 -6.00 -8.46
N GLN A 89 -27.23 -5.24 -9.52
CA GLN A 89 -27.31 -5.72 -10.89
C GLN A 89 -26.32 -6.88 -11.16
N LYS A 90 -25.14 -6.81 -10.54
CA LYS A 90 -24.10 -7.85 -10.64
C LYS A 90 -24.27 -8.98 -9.61
N GLY A 91 -25.31 -8.94 -8.76
CA GLY A 91 -25.62 -9.97 -7.76
C GLY A 91 -24.63 -10.02 -6.58
N TRP A 92 -23.96 -8.90 -6.26
CA TRP A 92 -22.92 -8.82 -5.23
C TRP A 92 -23.33 -8.13 -3.94
N LEU A 93 -24.56 -7.71 -3.81
CA LEU A 93 -25.08 -7.08 -2.59
C LEU A 93 -25.74 -8.12 -1.66
N GLY A 94 -25.62 -7.90 -0.35
CA GLY A 94 -26.30 -8.67 0.69
C GLY A 94 -25.52 -9.87 1.22
N LYS A 95 -26.24 -10.81 1.84
CA LYS A 95 -25.68 -12.06 2.37
C LYS A 95 -25.75 -13.12 1.29
N GLY A 96 -24.62 -13.66 0.88
CA GLY A 96 -24.54 -14.75 -0.07
C GLY A 96 -23.30 -15.58 0.12
N LEU A 97 -23.34 -16.79 -0.39
CA LEU A 97 -22.20 -17.70 -0.34
C LEU A 97 -21.28 -17.41 -1.53
N VAL A 98 -20.00 -17.32 -1.25
CA VAL A 98 -18.93 -17.25 -2.24
C VAL A 98 -18.03 -18.45 -2.00
N ALA A 99 -17.73 -19.20 -3.07
CA ALA A 99 -16.82 -20.32 -2.98
C ALA A 99 -15.39 -19.82 -2.84
N ASP A 100 -14.67 -20.36 -1.88
CA ASP A 100 -13.23 -20.27 -1.80
C ASP A 100 -12.65 -21.14 -2.94
N MET A 101 -11.83 -20.54 -3.78
CA MET A 101 -11.30 -21.23 -4.97
C MET A 101 -10.25 -22.29 -4.63
N ASP A 102 -9.61 -22.17 -3.46
CA ASP A 102 -8.55 -23.07 -3.03
C ASP A 102 -9.11 -24.26 -2.22
N THR A 103 -10.09 -24.00 -1.37
CA THR A 103 -10.66 -25.01 -0.48
C THR A 103 -12.00 -25.56 -0.95
N GLY A 104 -12.70 -24.87 -1.87
CA GLY A 104 -14.05 -25.18 -2.31
C GLY A 104 -15.13 -24.91 -1.25
N GLU A 105 -14.78 -24.35 -0.10
CA GLU A 105 -15.72 -24.02 0.95
C GLU A 105 -16.59 -22.80 0.59
N LEU A 106 -17.86 -22.85 1.00
CA LEU A 106 -18.79 -21.77 0.80
C LEU A 106 -18.81 -20.82 2.00
N HIS A 107 -18.41 -19.57 1.80
CA HIS A 107 -18.41 -18.54 2.84
C HIS A 107 -19.42 -17.43 2.55
N GLY A 108 -20.09 -16.93 3.60
CA GLY A 108 -21.06 -15.85 3.50
C GLY A 108 -20.39 -14.47 3.41
N LYS A 109 -19.74 -14.15 2.29
CA LYS A 109 -18.91 -12.93 2.15
C LYS A 109 -19.39 -11.93 1.10
N ARG A 110 -20.69 -11.80 0.87
CA ARG A 110 -21.18 -10.71 0.03
C ARG A 110 -21.06 -9.34 0.72
N LEU A 111 -21.04 -8.29 -0.08
CA LEU A 111 -20.91 -6.93 0.41
C LEU A 111 -22.20 -6.50 1.15
N THR A 112 -22.04 -6.13 2.41
CA THR A 112 -23.12 -5.56 3.24
C THR A 112 -22.89 -4.06 3.42
N PRO A 113 -23.93 -3.24 3.74
CA PRO A 113 -23.74 -1.81 4.00
C PRO A 113 -22.66 -1.51 5.05
N ARG A 114 -22.62 -2.29 6.13
CA ARG A 114 -21.57 -2.14 7.16
C ARG A 114 -20.16 -2.38 6.60
N ARG A 115 -20.04 -3.33 5.68
CA ARG A 115 -18.75 -3.66 5.05
C ARG A 115 -18.35 -2.59 4.04
N LEU A 116 -19.30 -2.09 3.23
CA LEU A 116 -19.08 -0.95 2.33
C LEU A 116 -18.64 0.30 3.10
N ASP A 117 -19.26 0.59 4.25
CA ASP A 117 -18.83 1.69 5.12
C ASP A 117 -17.38 1.51 5.59
N THR A 118 -17.00 0.29 6.01
CA THR A 118 -15.61 0.02 6.42
C THR A 118 -14.61 0.20 5.26
N ILE A 119 -14.96 -0.27 4.06
CA ILE A 119 -14.14 -0.11 2.84
C ILE A 119 -13.97 1.38 2.53
N PHE A 120 -15.07 2.13 2.53
CA PHE A 120 -15.07 3.58 2.28
C PHE A 120 -14.18 4.32 3.28
N GLN A 121 -14.44 4.16 4.57
CA GLN A 121 -13.71 4.86 5.65
C GLN A 121 -12.22 4.54 5.61
N THR A 122 -11.86 3.27 5.47
CA THR A 122 -10.45 2.84 5.49
C THR A 122 -9.67 3.38 4.29
N ASN A 123 -10.24 3.28 3.08
CA ASN A 123 -9.53 3.75 1.88
C ASN A 123 -9.40 5.27 1.83
N LEU A 124 -10.45 6.00 2.18
CA LEU A 124 -10.37 7.46 2.24
C LEU A 124 -9.34 7.91 3.28
N GLN A 125 -9.40 7.38 4.49
CA GLN A 125 -8.47 7.75 5.56
C GLN A 125 -7.01 7.44 5.17
N SER A 126 -6.75 6.26 4.60
CA SER A 126 -5.41 5.88 4.15
C SER A 126 -4.91 6.83 3.05
N SER A 127 -5.76 7.19 2.10
CA SER A 127 -5.42 8.10 1.00
C SER A 127 -5.11 9.51 1.49
N TYR A 128 -5.94 10.04 2.39
CA TYR A 128 -5.69 11.35 2.99
C TYR A 128 -4.43 11.37 3.83
N MET A 129 -4.16 10.32 4.59
CA MET A 129 -2.97 10.27 5.43
C MET A 129 -1.69 10.07 4.61
N ALA A 130 -1.76 9.32 3.51
CA ALA A 130 -0.63 9.20 2.58
C ALA A 130 -0.31 10.54 1.88
N GLY A 131 -1.33 11.24 1.36
CA GLY A 131 -1.15 12.58 0.80
C GLY A 131 -0.61 13.58 1.81
N ARG A 132 -1.10 13.52 3.06
CA ARG A 132 -0.59 14.34 4.16
C ARG A 132 0.88 14.05 4.48
N TYR A 133 1.28 12.79 4.49
CA TYR A 133 2.68 12.41 4.69
C TYR A 133 3.60 13.08 3.66
N LYS A 134 3.24 13.02 2.38
CA LYS A 134 4.00 13.67 1.30
C LYS A 134 4.18 15.18 1.55
N GLN A 135 3.10 15.87 1.93
CA GLN A 135 3.14 17.29 2.26
C GLN A 135 3.97 17.59 3.52
N GLN A 136 3.85 16.74 4.54
CA GLN A 136 4.62 16.88 5.78
C GLN A 136 6.10 16.69 5.51
N MET A 137 6.49 15.72 4.70
CA MET A 137 7.88 15.51 4.28
C MET A 137 8.46 16.69 3.49
N ALA A 138 7.63 17.37 2.67
CA ALA A 138 8.06 18.56 1.94
C ALA A 138 8.37 19.78 2.86
N THR A 139 7.95 19.75 4.10
CA THR A 139 8.12 20.86 5.07
C THR A 139 8.89 20.46 6.34
N VAL A 140 9.62 19.36 6.33
CA VAL A 140 10.31 18.84 7.54
C VAL A 140 11.41 19.75 8.08
N GLU A 141 12.06 20.55 7.21
CA GLU A 141 13.09 21.51 7.64
C GLU A 141 12.50 22.61 8.51
N GLU A 142 11.31 23.10 8.18
CA GLU A 142 10.63 24.16 8.91
C GLU A 142 9.81 23.61 10.08
N ARG A 143 9.26 22.41 9.94
CA ARG A 143 8.32 21.77 10.86
C ARG A 143 8.72 20.33 11.19
N PRO A 144 9.86 20.13 11.87
CA PRO A 144 10.46 18.80 12.07
C PRO A 144 9.76 17.94 13.14
N TYR A 145 8.85 18.50 13.93
CA TYR A 145 8.16 17.76 14.98
C TYR A 145 6.75 17.40 14.54
N TRP A 146 6.43 16.13 14.70
CA TRP A 146 5.11 15.60 14.36
C TRP A 146 4.35 15.25 15.64
N GLU A 147 3.09 15.60 15.65
CA GLU A 147 2.19 15.37 16.78
C GLU A 147 1.04 14.48 16.35
N ARG A 148 0.86 13.35 17.05
CA ARG A 148 -0.30 12.50 16.89
C ARG A 148 -1.53 13.12 17.52
N VAL A 149 -2.62 13.23 16.77
CA VAL A 149 -3.88 13.83 17.20
C VAL A 149 -5.03 12.85 17.01
N GLY A 150 -5.68 12.49 18.10
CA GLY A 150 -6.92 11.71 18.11
C GLY A 150 -8.14 12.62 18.15
N ILE A 151 -9.29 12.16 17.61
CA ILE A 151 -10.57 12.81 17.84
C ILE A 151 -11.11 12.29 19.17
N MET A 152 -10.98 13.08 20.22
CA MET A 152 -11.29 12.72 21.61
C MET A 152 -12.81 12.77 21.88
N ASP A 153 -13.56 11.84 21.24
CA ASP A 153 -14.98 11.62 21.48
C ASP A 153 -15.24 10.20 22.03
N ASN A 154 -16.49 9.84 22.24
CA ASN A 154 -16.89 8.53 22.78
C ASN A 154 -16.65 7.34 21.84
N ARG A 155 -16.13 7.57 20.64
CA ARG A 155 -15.80 6.52 19.65
C ARG A 155 -14.30 6.30 19.51
N ILE A 156 -13.45 7.09 20.19
CA ILE A 156 -12.02 6.85 20.17
C ILE A 156 -11.68 5.59 20.97
N ARG A 157 -10.79 4.78 20.44
CA ARG A 157 -10.29 3.61 21.19
C ARG A 157 -9.37 4.09 22.33
N PRO A 158 -9.40 3.43 23.51
CA PRO A 158 -8.52 3.81 24.62
C PRO A 158 -7.04 3.86 24.23
N SER A 159 -6.55 2.87 23.44
CA SER A 159 -5.18 2.83 22.93
C SER A 159 -4.83 4.04 22.06
N HIS A 160 -5.74 4.48 21.18
CA HIS A 160 -5.54 5.67 20.36
C HIS A 160 -5.62 6.97 21.18
N ALA A 161 -6.48 7.01 22.20
CA ALA A 161 -6.59 8.14 23.13
C ALA A 161 -5.30 8.31 23.94
N ALA A 162 -4.68 7.21 24.39
CA ALA A 162 -3.43 7.23 25.13
C ALA A 162 -2.26 7.82 24.33
N LEU A 163 -2.28 7.69 23.01
CA LEU A 163 -1.27 8.27 22.10
C LEU A 163 -1.58 9.73 21.68
N ASN A 164 -2.73 10.28 22.07
CA ASN A 164 -3.06 11.67 21.73
C ASN A 164 -2.06 12.64 22.35
N GLY A 165 -1.54 13.57 21.55
CA GLY A 165 -0.53 14.53 21.94
C GLY A 165 0.88 13.95 22.07
N PHE A 166 1.15 12.73 21.58
CA PHE A 166 2.52 12.25 21.45
C PHE A 166 3.22 13.04 20.34
N ILE A 167 4.39 13.60 20.67
CA ILE A 167 5.19 14.44 19.76
C ILE A 167 6.58 13.82 19.67
N ALA A 168 7.02 13.56 18.45
CA ALA A 168 8.39 13.14 18.17
C ALA A 168 8.90 13.83 16.89
N ARG A 169 10.21 13.76 16.67
CA ARG A 169 10.82 14.24 15.44
C ARG A 169 10.30 13.39 14.25
N TYR A 170 10.23 13.95 13.05
CA TYR A 170 9.67 13.31 11.85
C TYR A 170 10.39 12.01 11.43
N ASP A 171 11.68 11.89 11.75
CA ASP A 171 12.54 10.74 11.48
C ASP A 171 12.56 9.70 12.61
N ASP A 172 11.80 9.90 13.69
CA ASP A 172 11.66 8.91 14.75
C ASP A 172 10.97 7.65 14.19
N PRO A 173 11.54 6.44 14.39
CA PRO A 173 11.00 5.19 13.84
C PRO A 173 9.58 4.86 14.33
N ILE A 174 9.09 5.50 15.37
CA ILE A 174 7.71 5.35 15.83
C ILE A 174 6.67 5.64 14.75
N TRP A 175 6.98 6.53 13.81
CA TRP A 175 6.05 6.90 12.74
C TRP A 175 5.81 5.79 11.72
N GLN A 176 6.58 4.72 11.76
CA GLN A 176 6.26 3.48 11.02
C GLN A 176 5.12 2.72 11.70
N THR A 177 5.02 2.79 13.04
CA THR A 177 4.06 2.03 13.85
C THR A 177 2.77 2.78 14.12
N ILE A 178 2.85 4.08 14.50
CA ILE A 178 1.67 4.84 14.95
C ILE A 178 1.20 5.92 13.96
N TYR A 179 1.75 5.98 12.74
CA TYR A 179 1.24 6.92 11.73
C TYR A 179 -0.12 6.41 11.20
N PRO A 180 -1.20 7.21 11.34
CA PRO A 180 -2.54 6.73 10.99
C PRO A 180 -2.72 6.43 9.50
N PRO A 181 -3.71 5.52 9.13
CA PRO A 181 -4.58 4.79 10.04
C PRO A 181 -3.86 3.57 10.63
N ASP A 182 -4.03 3.32 11.89
CA ASP A 182 -3.49 2.20 12.64
C ASP A 182 -4.57 1.18 13.05
N GLY A 183 -5.69 1.19 12.35
CA GLY A 183 -6.79 0.25 12.51
C GLY A 183 -8.02 0.65 11.71
N TYR A 184 -8.97 -0.28 11.57
CA TYR A 184 -10.24 0.00 10.90
C TYR A 184 -10.98 1.16 11.55
N ARG A 185 -11.51 2.08 10.72
CA ARG A 185 -12.24 3.28 11.17
C ARG A 185 -11.42 4.21 12.09
N CYS A 186 -10.10 4.14 11.99
CA CYS A 186 -9.24 5.11 12.65
C CYS A 186 -9.50 6.51 12.10
N ARG A 187 -9.64 7.50 13.00
CA ARG A 187 -9.87 8.92 12.67
C ARG A 187 -8.74 9.80 13.18
N CYS A 188 -7.65 9.19 13.62
CA CYS A 188 -6.47 9.92 14.07
C CYS A 188 -5.75 10.56 12.89
N ARG A 189 -4.92 11.55 13.19
CA ARG A 189 -4.07 12.26 12.23
C ARG A 189 -2.73 12.61 12.85
N VAL A 190 -1.82 13.06 11.98
CA VAL A 190 -0.58 13.71 12.38
C VAL A 190 -0.63 15.19 11.97
N ARG A 191 -0.20 16.08 12.83
CA ARG A 191 0.07 17.49 12.48
C ARG A 191 1.53 17.81 12.73
N THR A 192 2.06 18.75 11.98
CA THR A 192 3.44 19.21 12.10
C THR A 192 3.56 20.38 13.06
N ARG A 193 4.72 20.52 13.71
CA ARG A 193 5.09 21.60 14.61
C ARG A 193 6.48 22.11 14.23
N SER A 194 6.67 23.43 14.28
CA SER A 194 8.00 24.04 14.25
C SER A 194 8.66 23.99 15.63
N ALA A 195 9.98 24.24 15.69
CA ALA A 195 10.68 24.39 16.97
C ALA A 195 10.09 25.52 17.81
N GLU A 196 9.74 26.64 17.17
CA GLU A 196 9.06 27.77 17.79
C GLU A 196 7.69 27.41 18.36
N ASP A 197 6.89 26.60 17.63
CA ASP A 197 5.61 26.11 18.14
C ASP A 197 5.79 25.25 19.40
N VAL A 198 6.82 24.38 19.43
CA VAL A 198 7.14 23.52 20.57
C VAL A 198 7.49 24.36 21.79
N GLU A 199 8.36 25.35 21.64
CA GLU A 199 8.77 26.24 22.70
C GLU A 199 7.61 27.12 23.21
N ARG A 200 6.95 27.82 22.32
CA ARG A 200 5.84 28.75 22.63
C ARG A 200 4.67 28.06 23.34
N LEU A 201 4.38 26.81 22.99
CA LEU A 201 3.26 26.04 23.55
C LEU A 201 3.69 25.15 24.73
N GLY A 202 4.97 25.12 25.09
CA GLY A 202 5.51 24.26 26.14
C GLY A 202 5.31 22.78 25.88
N LEU A 203 5.43 22.35 24.61
CA LEU A 203 5.17 20.97 24.21
C LEU A 203 6.35 20.06 24.53
N MET A 204 6.07 18.87 25.03
CA MET A 204 7.11 17.87 25.32
C MET A 204 7.40 17.02 24.10
N VAL A 205 8.58 17.17 23.51
CA VAL A 205 9.08 16.28 22.47
C VAL A 205 9.60 15.00 23.13
N GLN A 206 9.22 13.86 22.59
CA GLN A 206 9.54 12.53 23.07
C GLN A 206 10.36 11.77 22.01
N SER A 207 10.88 10.60 22.38
CA SER A 207 11.53 9.66 21.47
C SER A 207 11.02 8.26 21.72
N SER A 208 10.98 7.45 20.67
CA SER A 208 10.68 6.01 20.78
C SER A 208 11.92 5.16 21.08
N GLU A 209 13.08 5.75 21.24
CA GLU A 209 14.33 5.05 21.55
C GLU A 209 14.18 4.18 22.80
N GLY A 210 14.52 2.87 22.67
CA GLY A 210 14.38 1.87 23.72
C GLY A 210 12.93 1.51 24.08
N ARG A 211 11.93 1.95 23.31
CA ARG A 211 10.50 1.71 23.58
C ARG A 211 9.76 0.97 22.48
N LEU A 212 10.41 0.72 21.35
CA LEU A 212 9.89 -0.17 20.33
C LEU A 212 10.21 -1.61 20.75
N VAL A 213 9.21 -2.45 20.75
CA VAL A 213 9.31 -3.84 21.21
C VAL A 213 8.62 -4.77 20.23
N ASP A 214 9.14 -5.97 20.09
CA ASP A 214 8.49 -6.99 19.29
C ASP A 214 7.35 -7.63 20.09
N VAL A 215 6.21 -7.79 19.43
CA VAL A 215 4.98 -8.36 20.01
C VAL A 215 4.43 -9.41 19.05
N GLU A 216 4.13 -10.60 19.58
CA GLU A 216 3.38 -11.61 18.84
C GLU A 216 1.90 -11.22 18.81
N GLN A 217 1.36 -11.02 17.60
CA GLN A 217 -0.02 -10.62 17.36
C GLN A 217 -0.73 -11.67 16.51
N GLU A 218 -1.94 -12.06 16.92
CA GLU A 218 -2.78 -12.93 16.08
C GLU A 218 -3.05 -12.26 14.74
N TYR A 219 -2.91 -13.03 13.64
CA TYR A 219 -2.99 -12.50 12.29
C TYR A 219 -3.79 -13.44 11.38
N GLY A 220 -5.07 -13.14 11.22
CA GLY A 220 -5.96 -13.79 10.25
C GLY A 220 -6.55 -15.10 10.73
N VAL A 221 -5.79 -16.16 10.77
CA VAL A 221 -6.23 -17.50 11.21
C VAL A 221 -6.09 -17.63 12.73
N PRO A 222 -7.10 -18.15 13.45
CA PRO A 222 -6.98 -18.37 14.88
C PRO A 222 -5.77 -19.25 15.24
N GLY A 223 -4.91 -18.75 16.13
CA GLY A 223 -3.69 -19.43 16.56
C GLY A 223 -2.45 -19.17 15.71
N GLU A 224 -2.58 -18.51 14.57
CA GLU A 224 -1.43 -17.98 13.83
C GLU A 224 -1.05 -16.61 14.36
N THR A 225 0.24 -16.40 14.63
CA THR A 225 0.77 -15.11 15.06
C THR A 225 1.81 -14.59 14.09
N ARG A 226 1.99 -13.26 14.11
CA ARG A 226 3.09 -12.58 13.46
C ARG A 226 3.75 -11.62 14.42
N THR A 227 5.06 -11.51 14.35
CA THR A 227 5.81 -10.50 15.10
C THR A 227 5.54 -9.13 14.48
N VAL A 228 5.04 -8.19 15.29
CA VAL A 228 4.80 -6.81 14.93
C VAL A 228 5.53 -5.87 15.87
N THR A 229 5.88 -4.68 15.40
CA THR A 229 6.47 -3.66 16.26
C THR A 229 5.39 -3.00 17.11
N GLY A 230 5.52 -3.13 18.42
CA GLY A 230 4.73 -2.42 19.42
C GLY A 230 5.49 -1.23 20.00
N PHE A 231 4.77 -0.26 20.53
CA PHE A 231 5.32 0.90 21.23
C PHE A 231 4.90 0.91 22.70
N LYS A 232 5.90 0.86 23.62
CA LYS A 232 5.66 1.00 25.04
C LYS A 232 5.46 2.47 25.39
N ASN A 233 4.20 2.84 25.65
CA ASN A 233 3.82 4.22 25.92
C ASN A 233 4.36 4.68 27.28
N PRO A 234 5.13 5.77 27.35
CA PRO A 234 5.70 6.26 28.62
C PRO A 234 4.66 6.80 29.61
N LYS A 235 3.44 7.13 29.15
CA LYS A 235 2.39 7.69 30.01
C LYS A 235 1.76 6.65 30.92
N ASP A 236 1.57 5.43 30.45
CA ASP A 236 0.84 4.38 31.16
C ASP A 236 1.57 3.03 31.18
N GLY A 237 2.72 2.93 30.53
CA GLY A 237 3.53 1.73 30.45
C GLY A 237 2.92 0.61 29.58
N GLN A 238 1.76 0.85 28.95
CA GLN A 238 1.11 -0.14 28.10
C GLN A 238 1.84 -0.25 26.75
N VAL A 239 1.83 -1.45 26.18
CA VAL A 239 2.34 -1.66 24.83
C VAL A 239 1.20 -1.46 23.85
N TYR A 240 1.37 -0.47 22.98
CA TYR A 240 0.48 -0.20 21.86
C TYR A 240 0.93 -0.99 20.64
N THR A 241 0.01 -1.65 19.97
CA THR A 241 0.19 -2.25 18.63
C THR A 241 -0.90 -1.74 17.69
N PRO A 242 -0.61 -1.50 16.42
CA PRO A 242 -1.65 -1.31 15.40
C PRO A 242 -2.55 -2.55 15.29
N ASP A 243 -3.77 -2.38 14.77
CA ASP A 243 -4.61 -3.53 14.42
C ASP A 243 -3.89 -4.39 13.36
N PRO A 244 -4.15 -5.72 13.32
CA PRO A 244 -3.62 -6.57 12.26
C PRO A 244 -3.89 -6.01 10.86
N GLY A 245 -2.84 -5.93 10.03
CA GLY A 245 -2.90 -5.33 8.70
C GLY A 245 -2.66 -3.82 8.63
N PHE A 246 -2.40 -3.13 9.76
CA PHE A 246 -2.18 -1.68 9.82
C PHE A 246 -0.80 -1.27 10.36
N GLY A 247 0.11 -2.21 10.57
CA GLY A 247 1.45 -1.95 11.10
C GLY A 247 2.42 -1.30 10.11
N PHE A 248 1.97 -0.31 9.34
CA PHE A 248 2.81 0.43 8.38
C PHE A 248 2.32 1.86 8.17
N ASN A 249 3.24 2.73 7.77
CA ASN A 249 2.89 4.09 7.37
C ASN A 249 2.55 4.12 5.88
N PRO A 250 1.29 4.37 5.48
CA PRO A 250 0.87 4.29 4.07
C PRO A 250 1.59 5.29 3.17
N GLY A 251 1.93 6.46 3.68
CA GLY A 251 2.67 7.47 2.93
C GLY A 251 4.13 7.08 2.73
N GLN A 252 4.82 6.66 3.79
CA GLN A 252 6.21 6.24 3.70
C GLN A 252 6.39 5.07 2.73
N VAL A 253 5.59 4.02 2.89
CA VAL A 253 5.65 2.84 2.01
C VAL A 253 5.28 3.19 0.57
N SER A 254 4.36 4.14 0.34
CA SER A 254 3.97 4.53 -1.01
C SER A 254 5.01 5.38 -1.72
N TYR A 255 5.59 6.37 -1.03
CA TYR A 255 6.47 7.35 -1.67
C TYR A 255 7.97 7.09 -1.46
N GLN A 256 8.30 6.28 -0.45
CA GLN A 256 9.68 5.93 -0.10
C GLN A 256 9.78 4.44 0.29
N PRO A 257 9.46 3.50 -0.62
CA PRO A 257 9.49 2.09 -0.29
C PRO A 257 10.92 1.58 -0.16
N GLU A 258 11.23 1.01 0.99
CA GLU A 258 12.45 0.24 1.22
C GLU A 258 12.11 -1.26 1.13
N LEU A 259 11.93 -1.74 -0.11
CA LEU A 259 11.42 -3.10 -0.37
C LEU A 259 12.27 -4.20 0.25
N ASP A 260 13.57 -3.96 0.44
CA ASP A 260 14.52 -4.89 1.03
C ASP A 260 14.22 -5.19 2.53
N LYS A 261 13.45 -4.32 3.19
CA LYS A 261 13.03 -4.51 4.58
C LYS A 261 11.78 -5.36 4.73
N TYR A 262 11.13 -5.74 3.64
CA TYR A 262 9.88 -6.49 3.66
C TYR A 262 10.08 -7.96 3.29
N PRO A 263 9.20 -8.87 3.78
CA PRO A 263 9.17 -10.24 3.31
C PRO A 263 8.99 -10.29 1.78
N PRO A 264 9.59 -11.27 1.08
CA PRO A 264 9.50 -11.39 -0.37
C PRO A 264 8.07 -11.35 -0.91
N THR A 265 7.13 -11.98 -0.21
CA THR A 265 5.70 -11.98 -0.58
C THR A 265 5.11 -10.56 -0.54
N ALA A 266 5.42 -9.77 0.49
CA ALA A 266 4.95 -8.40 0.59
C ALA A 266 5.56 -7.51 -0.50
N ALA A 267 6.84 -7.65 -0.76
CA ALA A 267 7.53 -6.94 -1.84
C ALA A 267 6.96 -7.30 -3.21
N SER A 268 6.74 -8.60 -3.50
CA SER A 268 6.12 -9.06 -4.74
C SER A 268 4.72 -8.49 -4.95
N GLN A 269 3.86 -8.56 -3.94
CA GLN A 269 2.49 -8.01 -4.00
C GLN A 269 2.49 -6.49 -4.18
N TYR A 270 3.39 -5.77 -3.50
CA TYR A 270 3.60 -4.33 -3.69
C TYR A 270 3.99 -4.03 -5.15
N ILE A 271 4.95 -4.76 -5.69
CA ILE A 271 5.44 -4.59 -7.07
C ILE A 271 4.34 -4.86 -8.08
N THR A 272 3.57 -5.96 -7.91
CA THR A 272 2.40 -6.25 -8.76
C THR A 272 1.40 -5.08 -8.75
N GLY A 273 1.09 -4.54 -7.58
CA GLY A 273 0.22 -3.37 -7.44
C GLY A 273 0.81 -2.13 -8.13
N SER A 274 2.12 -1.91 -8.02
CA SER A 274 2.82 -0.80 -8.68
C SER A 274 2.77 -0.92 -10.21
N LEU A 275 3.09 -2.10 -10.75
CA LEU A 275 3.11 -2.35 -12.21
C LEU A 275 1.73 -2.25 -12.86
N THR A 276 0.68 -2.58 -12.13
CA THR A 276 -0.72 -2.46 -12.61
C THR A 276 -1.33 -1.08 -12.32
N GLY A 277 -0.62 -0.23 -11.57
CA GLY A 277 -1.08 1.08 -11.16
C GLY A 277 -0.89 2.17 -12.22
N ALA A 278 -1.51 3.31 -11.96
CA ALA A 278 -1.44 4.46 -12.86
C ALA A 278 -0.02 5.06 -12.93
N ASP A 279 0.72 5.06 -11.82
CA ASP A 279 2.08 5.64 -11.79
C ASP A 279 3.02 4.95 -12.78
N PHE A 280 3.05 3.62 -12.79
CA PHE A 280 3.87 2.88 -13.73
C PHE A 280 3.38 3.06 -15.17
N ARG A 281 2.06 3.05 -15.39
CA ARG A 281 1.48 3.28 -16.72
C ARG A 281 1.86 4.65 -17.28
N LEU A 282 1.74 5.70 -16.49
CA LEU A 282 2.11 7.06 -16.90
C LEU A 282 3.62 7.17 -17.11
N GLY A 283 4.43 6.64 -16.19
CA GLY A 283 5.87 6.64 -16.32
C GLY A 283 6.39 5.82 -17.51
N TYR A 284 5.75 4.70 -17.85
CA TYR A 284 6.04 3.95 -19.06
C TYR A 284 5.77 4.81 -20.32
N GLN A 285 4.60 5.46 -20.40
CA GLN A 285 4.24 6.34 -21.52
C GLN A 285 5.20 7.53 -21.62
N GLU A 286 5.56 8.13 -20.51
CA GLU A 286 6.54 9.22 -20.45
C GLU A 286 7.92 8.76 -20.94
N ALA A 287 8.43 7.63 -20.46
CA ALA A 287 9.71 7.08 -20.87
C ALA A 287 9.76 6.78 -22.38
N VAL A 288 8.70 6.18 -22.94
CA VAL A 288 8.60 5.84 -24.36
C VAL A 288 8.58 7.11 -25.23
N ASN A 289 7.85 8.14 -24.82
CA ASN A 289 7.68 9.38 -25.57
C ASN A 289 8.85 10.37 -25.39
N ALA A 290 9.63 10.27 -24.32
CA ALA A 290 10.73 11.17 -24.05
C ALA A 290 11.85 11.05 -25.09
N THR A 291 12.42 12.18 -25.54
CA THR A 291 13.60 12.19 -26.40
C THR A 291 14.80 11.61 -25.64
N GLN A 292 14.98 12.06 -24.40
CA GLN A 292 16.02 11.59 -23.47
C GLN A 292 15.34 11.20 -22.15
N PRO A 293 15.05 9.90 -21.94
CA PRO A 293 14.45 9.43 -20.70
C PRO A 293 15.38 9.65 -19.50
N ASN A 294 14.81 10.01 -18.35
CA ASN A 294 15.58 10.28 -17.14
C ASN A 294 16.04 8.97 -16.46
N PRO A 295 17.36 8.68 -16.36
CA PRO A 295 17.84 7.45 -15.75
C PRO A 295 17.63 7.38 -14.23
N ALA A 296 17.35 8.50 -13.57
CA ALA A 296 17.00 8.51 -12.14
C ALA A 296 15.55 8.03 -11.90
N GLN A 297 14.70 8.01 -12.93
CA GLN A 297 13.34 7.51 -12.82
C GLN A 297 13.36 5.98 -12.93
N ARG A 298 13.12 5.31 -11.78
CA ARG A 298 13.25 3.86 -11.63
C ARG A 298 11.95 3.30 -11.04
N TYR A 299 11.61 2.07 -11.49
CA TYR A 299 10.43 1.34 -11.02
C TYR A 299 10.83 -0.06 -10.56
N PRO A 300 10.33 -0.53 -9.40
CA PRO A 300 10.53 -1.91 -8.98
C PRO A 300 9.73 -2.85 -9.88
N ILE A 301 10.37 -3.93 -10.34
CA ILE A 301 9.76 -4.88 -11.29
C ILE A 301 9.63 -6.30 -10.76
N ALA A 302 10.46 -6.71 -9.81
CA ALA A 302 10.37 -8.02 -9.19
C ALA A 302 11.05 -8.04 -7.82
N ALA A 303 10.61 -8.92 -6.95
CA ALA A 303 11.33 -9.32 -5.74
C ALA A 303 12.28 -10.46 -6.08
N ARG A 304 13.44 -10.54 -5.40
CA ARG A 304 14.36 -11.67 -5.59
C ARG A 304 13.69 -12.96 -5.10
N PRO A 305 13.77 -14.07 -5.86
CA PRO A 305 13.26 -15.36 -5.41
C PRO A 305 13.87 -15.76 -4.08
N GLN A 306 13.09 -16.39 -3.20
CA GLN A 306 13.59 -16.89 -1.92
C GLN A 306 14.69 -17.93 -2.13
N SER A 307 15.93 -17.51 -2.04
CA SER A 307 17.08 -18.39 -1.81
C SER A 307 17.80 -17.90 -0.58
N SER A 308 17.55 -18.51 0.58
CA SER A 308 18.40 -18.56 1.78
C SER A 308 18.98 -17.26 2.37
N ALA A 309 18.66 -16.07 1.91
CA ALA A 309 19.07 -14.82 2.51
C ALA A 309 17.91 -14.09 3.17
N PRO A 310 18.06 -13.55 4.39
CA PRO A 310 16.97 -12.88 5.10
C PRO A 310 16.51 -11.55 4.49
N ASN A 311 17.29 -10.97 3.55
CA ASN A 311 17.00 -9.68 2.92
C ASN A 311 16.54 -9.88 1.49
N THR A 312 15.37 -9.34 1.16
CA THR A 312 14.83 -9.34 -0.19
C THR A 312 15.45 -8.20 -0.96
N GLU A 313 16.26 -8.50 -1.95
CA GLU A 313 16.66 -7.48 -2.93
C GLU A 313 15.57 -7.35 -3.99
N ALA A 314 15.12 -6.13 -4.26
CA ALA A 314 14.22 -5.85 -5.36
C ALA A 314 15.00 -5.53 -6.65
N PHE A 315 14.42 -5.93 -7.77
CA PHE A 315 14.93 -5.60 -9.11
C PHE A 315 14.17 -4.41 -9.66
N TYR A 316 14.86 -3.57 -10.41
CA TYR A 316 14.35 -2.30 -10.93
C TYR A 316 14.52 -2.20 -12.44
N VAL A 317 13.72 -1.35 -13.08
CA VAL A 317 13.90 -0.87 -14.45
C VAL A 317 13.94 0.65 -14.46
N ASP A 318 14.82 1.23 -15.23
CA ASP A 318 14.89 2.68 -15.44
C ASP A 318 14.19 3.11 -16.74
N ALA A 319 13.90 4.41 -16.85
CA ALA A 319 13.19 4.95 -18.01
C ALA A 319 13.95 4.75 -19.35
N PRO A 320 15.29 4.86 -19.45
CA PRO A 320 16.02 4.50 -20.66
C PRO A 320 15.81 3.05 -21.10
N THR A 321 15.87 2.10 -20.17
CA THR A 321 15.66 0.67 -20.43
C THR A 321 14.21 0.40 -20.86
N ILE A 322 13.22 1.05 -20.20
CA ILE A 322 11.82 0.98 -20.63
C ILE A 322 11.68 1.38 -22.10
N LYS A 323 12.26 2.51 -22.49
CA LYS A 323 12.21 2.98 -23.88
C LYS A 323 12.88 1.99 -24.85
N ALA A 324 14.03 1.46 -24.51
CA ALA A 324 14.73 0.48 -25.34
C ALA A 324 13.93 -0.82 -25.52
N LEU A 325 13.29 -1.30 -24.46
CA LEU A 325 12.44 -2.50 -24.50
C LEU A 325 11.14 -2.26 -25.25
N ALA A 326 10.54 -1.08 -25.16
CA ALA A 326 9.35 -0.72 -25.91
C ALA A 326 9.61 -0.72 -27.43
N GLN A 327 10.84 -0.38 -27.88
CA GLN A 327 11.27 -0.50 -29.28
C GLN A 327 11.39 -1.96 -29.77
N GLN A 328 11.39 -2.93 -28.82
CA GLN A 328 11.41 -4.37 -29.07
C GLN A 328 10.04 -5.01 -28.79
N ASP A 329 8.97 -4.22 -28.86
CA ASP A 329 7.58 -4.63 -28.65
C ASP A 329 7.25 -5.14 -27.22
N ILE A 330 8.09 -4.83 -26.21
CA ILE A 330 7.79 -5.09 -24.81
C ILE A 330 6.85 -3.99 -24.32
N THR A 331 5.61 -4.35 -24.06
CA THR A 331 4.57 -3.42 -23.61
C THR A 331 4.52 -3.27 -22.09
N GLN A 332 3.78 -2.28 -21.59
CA GLN A 332 3.57 -2.12 -20.15
C GLN A 332 2.98 -3.38 -19.48
N ALA A 333 2.11 -4.10 -20.16
CA ALA A 333 1.47 -5.31 -19.63
C ALA A 333 2.47 -6.48 -19.46
N ASP A 334 3.52 -6.53 -20.27
CA ASP A 334 4.52 -7.61 -20.24
C ASP A 334 5.38 -7.56 -18.98
N TYR A 335 5.43 -6.43 -18.28
CA TYR A 335 6.21 -6.32 -17.03
C TYR A 335 5.66 -7.19 -15.90
N LEU A 336 4.37 -7.54 -15.91
CA LEU A 336 3.86 -8.56 -14.98
C LEU A 336 4.42 -9.94 -15.27
N PHE A 337 4.60 -10.26 -16.55
CA PHE A 337 5.23 -11.52 -16.94
C PHE A 337 6.73 -11.49 -16.67
N VAL A 338 7.42 -10.36 -16.88
CA VAL A 338 8.81 -10.16 -16.45
C VAL A 338 8.97 -10.36 -14.94
N GLN A 339 8.06 -9.81 -14.12
CA GLN A 339 8.01 -10.07 -12.68
C GLN A 339 7.94 -11.57 -12.39
N GLN A 340 6.99 -12.27 -12.99
CA GLN A 340 6.80 -13.71 -12.80
C GLN A 340 8.05 -14.51 -13.20
N ILE A 341 8.70 -14.15 -14.31
CA ILE A 341 9.92 -14.81 -14.79
C ILE A 341 11.05 -14.69 -13.76
N ILE A 342 11.22 -13.51 -13.18
CA ILE A 342 12.29 -13.28 -12.19
C ILE A 342 11.96 -13.96 -10.86
N GLU A 343 10.73 -13.87 -10.39
CA GLU A 343 10.33 -14.39 -9.08
C GLU A 343 10.16 -15.91 -9.04
N SER A 344 9.82 -16.52 -10.19
CA SER A 344 9.59 -17.96 -10.32
C SER A 344 10.12 -18.50 -11.66
N PRO A 345 11.44 -18.45 -11.90
CA PRO A 345 12.02 -18.86 -13.16
C PRO A 345 12.01 -20.39 -13.32
N GLN A 346 11.75 -20.87 -14.54
CA GLN A 346 11.95 -22.29 -14.87
C GLN A 346 13.44 -22.64 -14.98
N LYS A 347 14.26 -21.69 -15.43
CA LYS A 347 15.73 -21.81 -15.49
C LYS A 347 16.39 -20.50 -15.05
N MET A 348 17.54 -20.63 -14.43
CA MET A 348 18.38 -19.50 -14.03
C MET A 348 19.84 -19.81 -14.37
N ARG A 349 20.58 -18.79 -14.82
CA ARG A 349 22.03 -18.88 -15.10
C ARG A 349 22.73 -17.59 -14.66
N LEU A 350 23.92 -17.73 -14.10
CA LEU A 350 24.82 -16.62 -13.83
C LEU A 350 25.88 -16.55 -14.92
N GLY A 351 26.01 -15.40 -15.56
CA GLY A 351 27.08 -15.12 -16.54
C GLY A 351 28.40 -14.76 -15.89
N GLU A 352 29.48 -14.80 -16.66
CA GLU A 352 30.85 -14.54 -16.20
C GLU A 352 31.07 -13.08 -15.73
N ASP A 353 30.26 -12.14 -16.24
CA ASP A 353 30.31 -10.70 -15.92
C ASP A 353 29.31 -10.28 -14.84
N GLY A 354 28.74 -11.25 -14.12
CA GLY A 354 27.78 -11.01 -13.05
C GLY A 354 26.34 -10.78 -13.52
N VAL A 355 26.07 -10.92 -14.82
CA VAL A 355 24.70 -10.88 -15.36
C VAL A 355 23.92 -12.12 -14.92
N GLN A 356 22.75 -11.93 -14.39
CA GLN A 356 21.81 -12.98 -14.03
C GLN A 356 20.76 -13.13 -15.13
N TYR A 357 20.55 -14.37 -15.58
CA TYR A 357 19.58 -14.72 -16.61
C TYR A 357 18.47 -15.53 -15.97
N TYR A 358 17.25 -15.03 -16.07
CA TYR A 358 16.04 -15.72 -15.64
C TYR A 358 15.22 -16.09 -16.85
N ALA A 359 14.76 -17.33 -16.94
CA ALA A 359 14.04 -17.79 -18.14
C ALA A 359 12.81 -18.64 -17.80
N THR A 360 11.77 -18.42 -18.58
CA THR A 360 10.52 -19.20 -18.54
C THR A 360 10.04 -19.45 -19.97
N GLN A 361 9.59 -20.66 -20.25
CA GLN A 361 9.03 -21.03 -21.55
C GLN A 361 7.57 -20.63 -21.63
N HIS A 362 7.22 -19.86 -22.67
CA HIS A 362 5.84 -19.49 -22.99
C HIS A 362 5.64 -19.64 -24.51
N GLU A 363 4.56 -20.26 -24.94
CA GLU A 363 4.21 -20.50 -26.37
C GLU A 363 5.37 -21.09 -27.20
N LYS A 364 6.09 -22.07 -26.63
CA LYS A 364 7.25 -22.75 -27.25
C LYS A 364 8.50 -21.86 -27.43
N ARG A 365 8.54 -20.67 -26.89
CA ARG A 365 9.69 -19.78 -26.87
C ARG A 365 10.17 -19.55 -25.44
N TRP A 366 11.46 -19.40 -25.26
CA TRP A 366 12.04 -18.97 -23.99
C TRP A 366 12.01 -17.44 -23.92
N TRP A 367 11.35 -16.93 -22.92
CA TRP A 367 11.52 -15.54 -22.49
C TRP A 367 12.68 -15.50 -21.53
N VAL A 368 13.69 -14.67 -21.85
CA VAL A 368 14.90 -14.54 -21.07
C VAL A 368 15.02 -13.09 -20.59
N VAL A 369 15.12 -12.92 -19.28
CA VAL A 369 15.29 -11.64 -18.60
C VAL A 369 16.72 -11.54 -18.09
N GLU A 370 17.45 -10.54 -18.52
CA GLU A 370 18.82 -10.25 -18.13
C GLU A 370 18.83 -9.16 -17.07
N VAL A 371 19.44 -9.44 -15.91
CA VAL A 371 19.56 -8.50 -14.80
C VAL A 371 21.01 -8.38 -14.38
N LYS A 372 21.50 -7.16 -14.15
CA LYS A 372 22.81 -6.87 -13.61
C LYS A 372 22.70 -5.78 -12.54
N ASP A 373 23.36 -5.96 -11.40
CA ASP A 373 23.38 -5.00 -10.29
C ASP A 373 21.93 -4.58 -9.87
N ASN A 374 21.03 -5.55 -9.78
CA ASN A 374 19.60 -5.39 -9.50
C ASN A 374 18.84 -4.51 -10.51
N GLN A 375 19.43 -4.29 -11.69
CA GLN A 375 18.84 -3.49 -12.76
C GLN A 375 18.52 -4.35 -13.97
N LEU A 376 17.30 -4.28 -14.49
CA LEU A 376 16.92 -4.91 -15.75
C LEU A 376 17.75 -4.35 -16.89
N GLN A 377 18.35 -5.24 -17.66
CA GLN A 377 19.17 -4.87 -18.82
C GLN A 377 18.42 -5.14 -20.13
N ARG A 378 17.82 -6.34 -20.21
CA ARG A 378 17.24 -6.82 -21.46
C ARG A 378 16.15 -7.86 -21.23
N VAL A 379 15.21 -7.93 -22.17
CA VAL A 379 14.22 -9.01 -22.29
C VAL A 379 14.31 -9.53 -23.72
N THR A 380 14.47 -10.84 -23.91
CA THR A 380 14.54 -11.46 -25.24
C THR A 380 13.68 -12.72 -25.33
N THR A 381 13.30 -13.07 -26.53
CA THR A 381 12.63 -14.35 -26.80
C THR A 381 13.48 -15.17 -27.75
N GLN A 382 13.71 -16.45 -27.42
CA GLN A 382 14.56 -17.35 -28.21
C GLN A 382 14.02 -18.79 -28.22
N THR A 383 14.50 -19.62 -29.13
CA THR A 383 14.06 -21.03 -29.26
C THR A 383 14.68 -21.94 -28.20
N ASP A 384 15.91 -21.64 -27.76
CA ASP A 384 16.67 -22.44 -26.81
C ASP A 384 17.25 -21.55 -25.67
N PHE A 385 17.40 -22.13 -24.47
CA PHE A 385 18.01 -21.49 -23.31
C PHE A 385 18.94 -22.42 -22.53
#